data_e266695121014545ea15c107eeccf60d
#
_entry.id   e266695121014545ea15c107eeccf60d
#
_cell.length_a   1.000
_cell.length_b   1.000
_cell.length_c   1.000
_cell.angle_alpha   90.00
_cell.angle_beta   90.00
_cell.angle_gamma   90.00
#
_symmetry.space_group_name_H-M   'P 1'
#
loop_
_entity.id
_entity.type
_entity.pdbx_description
1 polymer ?
#
loop_
_entity_poly.entity_id
_entity_poly.type
_entity_poly.pdbx_seq_one_letter_code
_entity_poly.pdbx_strand_id
1 'polypeptide(L)'
;TYDIYMSDFDLDFYNDGENDFVSGYAVIDKYGSYVYRTTEPIKVGEGFFVKALTTTAIAYAPTSKRSENKSNNSLNITATGNAGEDNVIINLAGKSEGFDKLQNFNDAIATVYVAEDGKNYGIYNCDADVQEVELNFNANKMGNYTISIEPNGKFQTVTLVDRFTGIETNMLVEDYNFTAMSEENTNRFIVRMVNGQQTTDNSHFVYQSGEELILNIQGEVQIVDVLGRVVYSGEAMNDINRINVSSFNSGAYMVKVMNGNEVKVEKVVIY
;
A
#
# COMPACT_ATOMS: atom_id res chain seq x y z
N THR A 1 22.03 -5.94 -18.40
CA THR A 1 23.35 -5.28 -18.28
C THR A 1 23.69 -5.22 -16.81
N TYR A 2 24.84 -5.77 -16.41
CA TYR A 2 25.31 -5.71 -15.03
C TYR A 2 26.26 -4.52 -14.93
N ASP A 3 25.90 -3.55 -14.11
CA ASP A 3 26.81 -2.49 -13.71
C ASP A 3 27.09 -2.61 -12.21
N ILE A 4 28.35 -2.54 -11.84
CA ILE A 4 28.79 -2.56 -10.44
C ILE A 4 29.07 -1.12 -10.03
N TYR A 5 28.26 -0.60 -9.11
CA TYR A 5 28.41 0.74 -8.58
C TYR A 5 29.10 0.75 -7.23
N MET A 6 29.86 1.79 -6.97
CA MET A 6 30.66 1.94 -5.75
C MET A 6 29.92 2.67 -4.61
N SER A 7 28.67 3.04 -4.82
CA SER A 7 27.81 3.68 -3.81
C SER A 7 26.36 3.26 -4.00
N ASP A 8 25.58 3.28 -2.94
CA ASP A 8 24.14 3.10 -3.03
C ASP A 8 23.53 4.20 -3.90
N PHE A 9 22.59 3.85 -4.75
CA PHE A 9 21.90 4.79 -5.61
C PHE A 9 20.41 4.48 -5.73
N ASP A 10 19.64 5.50 -6.08
CA ASP A 10 18.19 5.41 -6.24
C ASP A 10 17.86 5.38 -7.74
N LEU A 11 17.05 4.40 -8.17
CA LEU A 11 16.63 4.28 -9.57
C LEU A 11 15.66 5.37 -10.02
N ASP A 12 14.89 5.97 -9.13
CA ASP A 12 14.00 7.09 -9.46
C ASP A 12 14.76 8.27 -10.07
N PHE A 13 16.07 8.26 -9.92
CA PHE A 13 16.95 9.28 -10.47
C PHE A 13 17.13 9.17 -12.00
N TYR A 14 16.93 8.00 -12.56
CA TYR A 14 17.07 7.74 -14.00
C TYR A 14 15.79 7.94 -14.78
N ASN A 15 14.70 8.14 -14.08
CA ASN A 15 13.44 8.52 -14.68
C ASN A 15 13.44 10.04 -14.82
N ASP A 16 14.12 10.56 -15.85
CA ASP A 16 14.21 11.99 -16.15
C ASP A 16 12.88 12.63 -16.59
N GLY A 17 11.78 11.93 -16.38
CA GLY A 17 10.41 12.34 -16.76
C GLY A 17 9.99 11.82 -18.13
N GLU A 18 10.86 11.11 -18.85
CA GLU A 18 10.56 10.55 -20.16
C GLU A 18 9.98 9.11 -20.10
N ASN A 19 9.86 8.52 -18.89
CA ASN A 19 9.31 7.17 -18.66
C ASN A 19 10.00 6.07 -19.48
N ASP A 20 11.32 6.10 -19.55
CA ASP A 20 12.10 5.11 -20.29
C ASP A 20 12.13 3.74 -19.63
N PHE A 21 11.85 3.66 -18.35
CA PHE A 21 11.85 2.44 -17.54
C PHE A 21 10.56 2.25 -16.76
N VAL A 22 10.22 0.98 -16.54
CA VAL A 22 9.16 0.64 -15.57
C VAL A 22 9.65 1.00 -14.16
N SER A 23 8.75 1.56 -13.35
CA SER A 23 9.06 1.86 -11.94
C SER A 23 9.37 0.56 -11.18
N GLY A 24 10.50 0.57 -10.47
CA GLY A 24 11.01 -0.57 -9.73
C GLY A 24 12.07 -1.39 -10.48
N TYR A 25 12.61 -2.35 -9.79
CA TYR A 25 13.71 -3.19 -10.26
C TYR A 25 13.69 -4.56 -9.58
N ALA A 26 14.47 -5.51 -10.07
CA ALA A 26 14.66 -6.81 -9.45
C ALA A 26 16.15 -7.04 -9.14
N VAL A 27 16.42 -7.68 -8.02
CA VAL A 27 17.75 -8.19 -7.65
C VAL A 27 17.68 -9.70 -7.48
N ILE A 28 18.83 -10.38 -7.50
CA ILE A 28 18.90 -11.82 -7.23
C ILE A 28 19.40 -12.01 -5.80
N ASP A 29 18.66 -12.77 -5.00
CA ASP A 29 19.09 -13.14 -3.67
C ASP A 29 20.07 -14.33 -3.68
N LYS A 30 20.57 -14.68 -2.49
CA LYS A 30 21.51 -15.80 -2.30
C LYS A 30 20.91 -17.19 -2.57
N TYR A 31 19.59 -17.31 -2.70
CA TYR A 31 18.89 -18.55 -2.98
C TYR A 31 18.54 -18.72 -4.47
N GLY A 32 18.80 -17.68 -5.28
CA GLY A 32 18.50 -17.66 -6.71
C GLY A 32 17.08 -17.21 -7.02
N SER A 33 16.45 -16.46 -6.11
CA SER A 33 15.17 -15.82 -6.31
C SER A 33 15.34 -14.39 -6.82
N TYR A 34 14.40 -13.94 -7.66
CA TYR A 34 14.29 -12.53 -7.99
C TYR A 34 13.45 -11.83 -6.93
N VAL A 35 14.05 -10.83 -6.28
CA VAL A 35 13.39 -9.97 -5.29
C VAL A 35 13.07 -8.64 -5.94
N TYR A 36 11.78 -8.31 -6.04
CA TYR A 36 11.30 -7.06 -6.62
C TYR A 36 11.27 -5.96 -5.57
N ARG A 37 11.67 -4.75 -5.98
CA ARG A 37 11.76 -3.57 -5.13
C ARG A 37 11.29 -2.31 -5.87
N THR A 38 10.71 -1.37 -5.15
CA THR A 38 10.22 -0.09 -5.71
C THR A 38 10.76 1.13 -4.99
N THR A 39 11.17 1.00 -3.74
CA THR A 39 11.55 2.14 -2.88
C THR A 39 12.92 2.02 -2.22
N GLU A 40 13.50 0.83 -2.21
CA GLU A 40 14.81 0.60 -1.60
C GLU A 40 15.93 1.03 -2.55
N PRO A 41 17.01 1.66 -2.07
CA PRO A 41 18.15 1.94 -2.91
C PRO A 41 18.91 0.65 -3.28
N ILE A 42 19.54 0.64 -4.45
CA ILE A 42 20.44 -0.43 -4.87
C ILE A 42 21.74 -0.29 -4.07
N LYS A 43 22.15 -1.38 -3.43
CA LYS A 43 23.34 -1.39 -2.57
C LYS A 43 24.62 -1.53 -3.39
N VAL A 44 25.72 -1.07 -2.82
CA VAL A 44 27.07 -1.25 -3.42
C VAL A 44 27.35 -2.71 -3.73
N GLY A 45 27.70 -2.98 -4.98
CA GLY A 45 28.03 -4.34 -5.44
C GLY A 45 26.82 -5.23 -5.72
N GLU A 46 25.60 -4.72 -5.60
CA GLU A 46 24.37 -5.45 -5.92
C GLU A 46 24.08 -5.36 -7.41
N GLY A 47 23.95 -6.50 -8.09
CA GLY A 47 23.47 -6.57 -9.47
C GLY A 47 21.96 -6.44 -9.52
N PHE A 48 21.44 -5.70 -10.49
CA PHE A 48 20.00 -5.47 -10.62
C PHE A 48 19.52 -5.53 -12.07
N PHE A 49 18.22 -5.71 -12.24
CA PHE A 49 17.51 -5.76 -13.50
C PHE A 49 16.48 -4.64 -13.54
N VAL A 50 16.43 -3.92 -14.64
CA VAL A 50 15.40 -2.94 -14.96
C VAL A 50 14.68 -3.33 -16.25
N LYS A 51 13.41 -2.98 -16.37
CA LYS A 51 12.64 -3.16 -17.59
C LYS A 51 12.60 -1.83 -18.35
N ALA A 52 13.27 -1.76 -19.48
CA ALA A 52 13.21 -0.61 -20.38
C ALA A 52 11.92 -0.65 -21.23
N LEU A 53 11.27 0.50 -21.38
CA LEU A 53 10.08 0.68 -22.22
C LEU A 53 10.47 1.13 -23.64
N THR A 54 11.65 1.73 -23.77
CA THR A 54 12.21 2.23 -25.04
C THR A 54 13.64 1.72 -25.22
N THR A 55 14.21 1.92 -26.41
CA THR A 55 15.66 1.72 -26.64
C THR A 55 16.40 2.89 -25.99
N THR A 56 16.91 2.67 -24.81
CA THR A 56 17.61 3.71 -24.03
C THR A 56 18.90 3.16 -23.43
N ALA A 57 19.72 4.04 -22.92
CA ALA A 57 20.94 3.71 -22.18
C ALA A 57 20.82 4.15 -20.73
N ILE A 58 21.29 3.31 -19.80
CA ILE A 58 21.43 3.72 -18.40
C ILE A 58 22.67 4.60 -18.30
N ALA A 59 22.47 5.86 -17.92
CA ALA A 59 23.55 6.77 -17.60
C ALA A 59 23.67 6.90 -16.07
N TYR A 60 24.83 6.63 -15.51
CA TYR A 60 25.10 6.85 -14.09
C TYR A 60 25.37 8.33 -13.83
N ALA A 61 24.60 8.95 -12.97
CA ALA A 61 24.92 10.25 -12.37
C ALA A 61 24.96 10.09 -10.85
N PRO A 62 26.12 10.23 -10.20
CA PRO A 62 26.18 10.24 -8.76
C PRO A 62 25.44 11.48 -8.25
N THR A 63 24.43 11.31 -7.45
CA THR A 63 23.66 12.45 -7.00
C THR A 63 23.51 12.52 -5.51
N SER A 64 23.56 13.78 -5.06
CA SER A 64 23.26 14.21 -3.71
C SER A 64 21.79 14.57 -3.49
N LYS A 65 20.90 14.39 -4.46
CA LYS A 65 19.48 14.73 -4.33
C LYS A 65 18.65 13.46 -4.22
N ARG A 66 18.21 13.19 -3.00
CA ARG A 66 17.12 12.24 -2.74
C ARG A 66 15.88 12.80 -3.44
N SER A 67 15.36 12.10 -4.41
CA SER A 67 14.00 12.33 -4.89
C SER A 67 13.06 12.19 -3.69
N GLU A 68 12.20 13.16 -3.46
CA GLU A 68 11.10 12.94 -2.51
C GLU A 68 10.24 11.84 -3.12
N ASN A 69 10.40 10.62 -2.60
CA ASN A 69 9.58 9.49 -2.96
C ASN A 69 8.13 9.93 -2.80
N LYS A 70 7.41 10.06 -3.91
CA LYS A 70 5.95 10.09 -3.83
C LYS A 70 5.57 8.81 -3.10
N SER A 71 5.06 8.97 -1.89
CA SER A 71 4.56 7.88 -1.05
C SER A 71 3.37 7.24 -1.77
N ASN A 72 3.66 6.38 -2.73
CA ASN A 72 2.63 5.57 -3.37
C ASN A 72 2.34 4.40 -2.43
N ASN A 73 1.06 4.16 -2.16
CA ASN A 73 0.67 2.98 -1.40
C ASN A 73 1.04 1.74 -2.21
N SER A 74 1.72 0.80 -1.58
CA SER A 74 2.06 -0.49 -2.19
C SER A 74 2.05 -1.62 -1.17
N LEU A 75 1.83 -2.84 -1.63
CA LEU A 75 1.92 -4.05 -0.85
C LEU A 75 3.05 -4.91 -1.39
N ASN A 76 4.05 -5.20 -0.58
CA ASN A 76 5.05 -6.22 -0.88
C ASN A 76 4.56 -7.55 -0.30
N ILE A 77 4.25 -8.50 -1.17
CA ILE A 77 3.70 -9.81 -0.82
C ILE A 77 4.78 -10.85 -1.04
N THR A 78 5.17 -11.53 0.02
CA THR A 78 6.22 -12.56 0.00
C THR A 78 5.63 -13.93 0.27
N ALA A 79 5.96 -14.90 -0.57
CA ALA A 79 5.69 -16.31 -0.37
C ALA A 79 6.97 -17.02 0.06
N THR A 80 7.01 -17.54 1.27
CA THR A 80 8.17 -18.25 1.85
C THR A 80 7.90 -19.75 1.91
N GLY A 81 8.85 -20.55 1.47
CA GLY A 81 8.87 -22.01 1.57
C GLY A 81 10.25 -22.52 1.97
N ASN A 82 10.40 -23.85 2.07
CA ASN A 82 11.67 -24.47 2.49
C ASN A 82 12.84 -24.18 1.54
N ALA A 83 12.56 -23.90 0.26
CA ALA A 83 13.60 -23.69 -0.76
C ALA A 83 14.06 -22.22 -0.85
N GLY A 84 13.32 -21.31 -0.27
CA GLY A 84 13.55 -19.86 -0.34
C GLY A 84 12.23 -19.09 -0.38
N GLU A 85 12.31 -17.87 -0.79
CA GLU A 85 11.19 -16.93 -0.87
C GLU A 85 11.10 -16.31 -2.26
N ASP A 86 9.91 -15.85 -2.61
CA ASP A 86 9.63 -15.13 -3.83
C ASP A 86 8.61 -14.03 -3.52
N ASN A 87 8.68 -12.90 -4.20
CA ASN A 87 7.77 -11.80 -3.92
C ASN A 87 7.12 -11.20 -5.17
N VAL A 88 6.03 -10.49 -4.93
CA VAL A 88 5.35 -9.62 -5.90
C VAL A 88 4.96 -8.31 -5.21
N ILE A 89 5.02 -7.21 -5.94
CA ILE A 89 4.60 -5.90 -5.45
C ILE A 89 3.32 -5.48 -6.17
N ILE A 90 2.27 -5.13 -5.41
CA ILE A 90 1.09 -4.43 -5.92
C ILE A 90 1.29 -2.95 -5.61
N ASN A 91 1.42 -2.13 -6.64
CA ASN A 91 1.70 -0.70 -6.54
C ASN A 91 0.47 0.10 -6.97
N LEU A 92 -0.10 0.88 -6.04
CA LEU A 92 -1.33 1.68 -6.22
C LEU A 92 -1.01 3.12 -6.68
N ALA A 93 -0.11 3.25 -7.66
CA ALA A 93 0.40 4.54 -8.16
C ALA A 93 -0.31 5.04 -9.42
N GLY A 94 -1.32 4.31 -9.90
CA GLY A 94 -1.99 4.50 -11.18
C GLY A 94 -1.63 3.39 -12.16
N LYS A 95 -2.57 3.06 -13.05
CA LYS A 95 -2.40 2.00 -14.05
C LYS A 95 -1.29 2.39 -15.04
N SER A 96 -0.24 1.59 -15.10
CA SER A 96 0.89 1.74 -16.03
C SER A 96 1.52 0.37 -16.28
N GLU A 97 2.47 0.30 -17.24
CA GLU A 97 3.19 -0.95 -17.48
C GLU A 97 3.90 -1.41 -16.22
N GLY A 98 3.71 -2.68 -15.85
CA GLY A 98 4.35 -3.32 -14.71
C GLY A 98 5.66 -4.01 -15.08
N PHE A 99 6.38 -4.51 -14.08
CA PHE A 99 7.58 -5.32 -14.26
C PHE A 99 7.20 -6.79 -14.40
N ASP A 100 7.67 -7.46 -15.46
CA ASP A 100 7.35 -8.86 -15.70
C ASP A 100 7.87 -9.76 -14.58
N LYS A 101 7.15 -10.84 -14.28
CA LYS A 101 7.62 -11.87 -13.38
C LYS A 101 8.75 -12.66 -14.04
N LEU A 102 9.94 -12.62 -13.46
CA LEU A 102 11.09 -13.38 -13.92
C LEU A 102 11.06 -14.79 -13.32
N GLN A 103 11.56 -15.76 -14.06
CA GLN A 103 11.65 -17.14 -13.58
C GLN A 103 12.84 -17.28 -12.64
N ASN A 104 12.61 -17.74 -11.42
CA ASN A 104 13.66 -17.98 -10.45
C ASN A 104 14.70 -19.00 -10.97
N PHE A 105 15.96 -18.81 -10.61
CA PHE A 105 17.05 -19.74 -10.96
C PHE A 105 16.93 -21.09 -10.24
N ASN A 106 16.29 -21.08 -9.07
CA ASN A 106 16.02 -22.29 -8.30
C ASN A 106 14.55 -22.70 -8.50
N ASP A 107 14.32 -23.73 -9.32
CA ASP A 107 12.98 -24.23 -9.66
C ASP A 107 12.22 -24.81 -8.44
N ALA A 108 12.87 -24.98 -7.29
CA ALA A 108 12.18 -25.44 -6.08
C ALA A 108 11.49 -24.31 -5.31
N ILE A 109 11.82 -23.04 -5.59
CA ILE A 109 11.19 -21.88 -4.98
C ILE A 109 9.78 -21.72 -5.55
N ALA A 110 8.78 -21.59 -4.68
CA ALA A 110 7.41 -21.27 -5.10
C ALA A 110 7.38 -19.91 -5.80
N THR A 111 6.42 -19.71 -6.71
CA THR A 111 6.30 -18.48 -7.45
C THR A 111 4.99 -17.78 -7.08
N VAL A 112 5.06 -16.49 -6.72
CA VAL A 112 3.92 -15.61 -6.46
C VAL A 112 3.91 -14.45 -7.45
N TYR A 113 2.75 -14.14 -8.05
CA TYR A 113 2.65 -13.11 -9.09
C TYR A 113 1.21 -12.64 -9.29
N VAL A 114 1.04 -11.50 -9.95
CA VAL A 114 -0.25 -11.04 -10.45
C VAL A 114 -0.29 -11.32 -11.96
N ALA A 115 -1.39 -11.89 -12.44
CA ALA A 115 -1.62 -12.13 -13.87
C ALA A 115 -2.73 -11.20 -14.39
N GLU A 116 -2.44 -10.47 -15.46
CA GLU A 116 -3.42 -9.64 -16.18
C GLU A 116 -3.08 -9.65 -17.67
N ASP A 117 -4.09 -9.76 -18.52
CA ASP A 117 -3.96 -9.69 -19.99
C ASP A 117 -2.90 -10.64 -20.60
N GLY A 118 -2.75 -11.83 -20.02
CA GLY A 118 -1.81 -12.84 -20.48
C GLY A 118 -0.35 -12.60 -20.09
N LYS A 119 -0.08 -11.60 -19.26
CA LYS A 119 1.23 -11.33 -18.65
C LYS A 119 1.24 -11.65 -17.17
N ASN A 120 2.40 -12.08 -16.67
CA ASN A 120 2.66 -12.28 -15.25
C ASN A 120 3.57 -11.16 -14.76
N TYR A 121 3.20 -10.53 -13.64
CA TYR A 121 3.91 -9.39 -13.08
C TYR A 121 4.58 -9.73 -11.76
N GLY A 122 5.83 -9.28 -11.61
CA GLY A 122 6.56 -9.18 -10.34
C GLY A 122 6.32 -7.84 -9.65
N ILE A 123 6.06 -6.76 -10.44
CA ILE A 123 5.54 -5.48 -9.96
C ILE A 123 4.30 -5.17 -10.79
N TYR A 124 3.14 -5.12 -10.14
CA TYR A 124 1.87 -4.83 -10.76
C TYR A 124 1.40 -3.43 -10.39
N ASN A 125 1.22 -2.56 -11.40
CA ASN A 125 0.77 -1.19 -11.21
C ASN A 125 -0.73 -1.10 -11.49
N CYS A 126 -1.50 -0.62 -10.51
CA CYS A 126 -2.93 -0.43 -10.62
C CYS A 126 -3.38 0.92 -10.05
N ASP A 127 -4.63 1.28 -10.33
CA ASP A 127 -5.22 2.51 -9.85
C ASP A 127 -5.40 2.48 -8.32
N ALA A 128 -5.35 3.65 -7.70
CA ALA A 128 -5.40 3.79 -6.25
C ALA A 128 -6.74 3.36 -5.62
N ASP A 129 -7.80 3.26 -6.39
CA ASP A 129 -9.14 2.83 -5.98
C ASP A 129 -9.40 1.33 -6.14
N VAL A 130 -8.42 0.56 -6.65
CA VAL A 130 -8.51 -0.90 -6.73
C VAL A 130 -8.58 -1.46 -5.31
N GLN A 131 -9.62 -2.28 -5.06
CA GLN A 131 -9.89 -2.88 -3.76
C GLN A 131 -9.60 -4.38 -3.71
N GLU A 132 -9.45 -5.03 -4.85
CA GLU A 132 -9.24 -6.48 -4.94
C GLU A 132 -8.30 -6.80 -6.08
N VAL A 133 -7.29 -7.66 -5.81
CA VAL A 133 -6.33 -8.16 -6.80
C VAL A 133 -6.23 -9.68 -6.65
N GLU A 134 -6.34 -10.40 -7.78
CA GLU A 134 -6.08 -11.84 -7.80
C GLU A 134 -4.58 -12.11 -7.69
N LEU A 135 -4.20 -12.91 -6.69
CA LEU A 135 -2.84 -13.31 -6.46
C LEU A 135 -2.65 -14.78 -6.87
N ASN A 136 -1.77 -14.98 -7.82
CA ASN A 136 -1.41 -16.30 -8.28
C ASN A 136 -0.26 -16.87 -7.46
N PHE A 137 -0.36 -18.15 -7.14
CA PHE A 137 0.66 -18.89 -6.41
C PHE A 137 0.90 -20.24 -7.09
N ASN A 138 2.17 -20.58 -7.31
CA ASN A 138 2.56 -21.88 -7.82
C ASN A 138 3.54 -22.53 -6.84
N ALA A 139 3.09 -23.62 -6.21
CA ALA A 139 3.93 -24.46 -5.38
C ALA A 139 4.75 -25.42 -6.26
N ASN A 140 5.96 -25.08 -6.61
CA ASN A 140 6.83 -25.95 -7.40
C ASN A 140 7.20 -27.25 -6.68
N LYS A 141 7.00 -27.31 -5.36
CA LYS A 141 7.16 -28.50 -4.49
C LYS A 141 6.00 -28.59 -3.51
N MET A 142 5.60 -29.82 -3.18
CA MET A 142 4.68 -30.03 -2.05
C MET A 142 5.36 -29.57 -0.75
N GLY A 143 4.66 -28.81 0.07
CA GLY A 143 5.19 -28.33 1.34
C GLY A 143 4.31 -27.34 2.07
N ASN A 144 4.85 -26.83 3.17
CA ASN A 144 4.28 -25.75 3.93
C ASN A 144 4.83 -24.43 3.43
N TYR A 145 3.95 -23.47 3.30
CA TYR A 145 4.24 -22.13 2.82
C TYR A 145 3.63 -21.09 3.72
N THR A 146 4.25 -19.93 3.73
CA THR A 146 3.76 -18.75 4.44
C THR A 146 3.62 -17.60 3.44
N ILE A 147 2.48 -16.92 3.44
CA ILE A 147 2.34 -15.61 2.78
C ILE A 147 2.41 -14.54 3.85
N SER A 148 3.32 -13.59 3.69
CA SER A 148 3.41 -12.35 4.45
C SER A 148 3.17 -11.14 3.56
N ILE A 149 2.65 -10.05 4.10
CA ILE A 149 2.41 -8.81 3.37
C ILE A 149 2.97 -7.64 4.17
N GLU A 150 3.91 -6.91 3.55
CA GLU A 150 4.46 -5.66 4.09
C GLU A 150 3.84 -4.47 3.36
N PRO A 151 2.97 -3.70 4.02
CA PRO A 151 2.40 -2.51 3.43
C PRO A 151 3.40 -1.34 3.45
N ASN A 152 3.54 -0.66 2.33
CA ASN A 152 4.18 0.65 2.25
C ASN A 152 3.09 1.69 2.01
N GLY A 153 2.93 2.63 2.95
CA GLY A 153 1.83 3.58 2.95
C GLY A 153 0.73 3.23 3.98
N LYS A 154 -0.47 3.80 3.79
CA LYS A 154 -1.55 3.65 4.76
C LYS A 154 -2.66 2.76 4.21
N PHE A 155 -2.88 1.65 4.87
CA PHE A 155 -4.00 0.74 4.61
C PHE A 155 -4.88 0.63 5.85
N GLN A 156 -6.20 0.67 5.67
CA GLN A 156 -7.15 0.40 6.75
C GLN A 156 -7.30 -1.11 6.97
N THR A 157 -7.36 -1.84 5.86
CA THR A 157 -7.43 -3.30 5.89
C THR A 157 -6.63 -3.89 4.73
N VAL A 158 -5.96 -5.01 4.99
CA VAL A 158 -5.40 -5.90 3.98
C VAL A 158 -5.79 -7.31 4.36
N THR A 159 -6.64 -7.94 3.56
CA THR A 159 -7.15 -9.29 3.81
C THR A 159 -6.73 -10.22 2.70
N LEU A 160 -6.09 -11.33 3.06
CA LEU A 160 -5.85 -12.45 2.14
C LEU A 160 -7.01 -13.43 2.24
N VAL A 161 -7.61 -13.75 1.10
CA VAL A 161 -8.67 -14.75 0.97
C VAL A 161 -8.09 -15.97 0.28
N ASP A 162 -8.05 -17.12 0.94
CA ASP A 162 -7.72 -18.40 0.33
C ASP A 162 -9.00 -19.03 -0.25
N ARG A 163 -9.15 -18.98 -1.56
CA ARG A 163 -10.31 -19.55 -2.28
C ARG A 163 -10.46 -21.06 -2.10
N PHE A 164 -9.36 -21.76 -1.80
CA PHE A 164 -9.39 -23.21 -1.62
C PHE A 164 -9.97 -23.63 -0.27
N THR A 165 -9.62 -22.88 0.78
CA THR A 165 -10.08 -23.17 2.16
C THR A 165 -11.26 -22.32 2.59
N GLY A 166 -11.50 -21.18 1.93
CA GLY A 166 -12.46 -20.15 2.33
C GLY A 166 -12.02 -19.33 3.53
N ILE A 167 -10.75 -19.45 3.96
CA ILE A 167 -10.20 -18.69 5.09
C ILE A 167 -9.89 -17.27 4.65
N GLU A 168 -10.25 -16.29 5.47
CA GLU A 168 -9.88 -14.89 5.34
C GLU A 168 -8.96 -14.51 6.50
N THR A 169 -7.79 -13.95 6.18
CA THR A 169 -6.76 -13.55 7.16
C THR A 169 -6.47 -12.06 7.06
N ASN A 170 -6.46 -11.37 8.20
CA ASN A 170 -6.03 -9.98 8.25
C ASN A 170 -4.50 -9.90 8.25
N MET A 171 -3.94 -9.56 7.09
CA MET A 171 -2.51 -9.52 6.85
C MET A 171 -1.76 -8.34 7.52
N LEU A 172 -2.50 -7.40 8.12
CA LEU A 172 -1.88 -6.36 8.97
C LEU A 172 -1.59 -6.86 10.38
N VAL A 173 -2.07 -8.07 10.75
CA VAL A 173 -1.98 -8.64 12.10
C VAL A 173 -1.12 -9.91 12.12
N GLU A 174 -1.30 -10.78 11.13
CA GLU A 174 -0.65 -12.09 11.11
C GLU A 174 -0.37 -12.58 9.69
N ASP A 175 0.61 -13.46 9.55
CA ASP A 175 0.94 -14.14 8.30
C ASP A 175 0.02 -15.34 8.08
N TYR A 176 -0.22 -15.68 6.80
CA TYR A 176 -1.03 -16.83 6.43
C TYR A 176 -0.18 -18.06 6.15
N ASN A 177 -0.39 -19.12 6.94
CA ASN A 177 0.31 -20.41 6.79
C ASN A 177 -0.61 -21.44 6.13
N PHE A 178 -0.11 -22.15 5.13
CA PHE A 178 -0.86 -23.16 4.40
C PHE A 178 0.03 -24.27 3.84
N THR A 179 -0.59 -25.37 3.46
CA THR A 179 0.07 -26.46 2.73
C THR A 179 -0.38 -26.42 1.28
N ALA A 180 0.55 -26.62 0.35
CA ALA A 180 0.25 -26.76 -1.07
C ALA A 180 0.92 -28.00 -1.66
N MET A 181 0.25 -28.59 -2.66
CA MET A 181 0.80 -29.67 -3.49
C MET A 181 1.60 -29.05 -4.64
N SER A 182 2.55 -29.80 -5.22
CA SER A 182 3.22 -29.36 -6.45
C SER A 182 2.17 -29.20 -7.58
N GLU A 183 2.33 -28.16 -8.39
CA GLU A 183 1.44 -27.81 -9.52
C GLU A 183 0.01 -27.39 -9.13
N GLU A 184 -0.26 -27.10 -7.84
CA GLU A 184 -1.55 -26.56 -7.44
C GLU A 184 -1.66 -25.07 -7.71
N ASN A 185 -2.67 -24.80 -8.52
CA ASN A 185 -3.52 -23.63 -8.69
C ASN A 185 -2.95 -22.23 -8.70
N THR A 186 -2.91 -21.72 -9.90
CA THR A 186 -2.57 -20.34 -10.17
C THR A 186 -3.50 -19.34 -9.48
N ASN A 187 -4.81 -19.56 -9.34
CA ASN A 187 -5.80 -18.55 -8.85
C ASN A 187 -6.26 -18.82 -7.42
N ARG A 188 -5.36 -19.18 -6.51
CA ARG A 188 -5.73 -19.58 -5.15
C ARG A 188 -6.13 -18.41 -4.28
N PHE A 189 -5.48 -17.28 -4.41
CA PHE A 189 -5.62 -16.19 -3.45
C PHE A 189 -6.24 -14.93 -4.06
N ILE A 190 -6.89 -14.16 -3.19
CA ILE A 190 -7.31 -12.79 -3.47
C ILE A 190 -6.75 -11.90 -2.36
N VAL A 191 -6.17 -10.78 -2.73
CA VAL A 191 -5.82 -9.70 -1.81
C VAL A 191 -6.89 -8.64 -1.88
N ARG A 192 -7.65 -8.46 -0.80
CA ARG A 192 -8.59 -7.36 -0.61
C ARG A 192 -7.94 -6.29 0.23
N MET A 193 -8.02 -5.06 -0.24
CA MET A 193 -7.41 -3.93 0.43
C MET A 193 -8.35 -2.74 0.48
N VAL A 194 -8.38 -2.07 1.62
CA VAL A 194 -8.97 -0.75 1.74
C VAL A 194 -7.81 0.20 1.96
N ASN A 195 -7.57 1.02 0.94
CA ASN A 195 -6.58 2.06 1.01
C ASN A 195 -7.00 3.01 2.13
N GLY A 196 -6.13 3.15 3.12
CA GLY A 196 -6.20 4.30 4.01
C GLY A 196 -5.75 5.50 3.20
N GLN A 197 -6.53 5.90 2.18
CA GLN A 197 -6.28 7.20 1.61
C GLN A 197 -6.08 8.16 2.78
N GLN A 198 -4.98 8.93 2.76
CA GLN A 198 -5.20 10.31 3.07
C GLN A 198 -6.22 10.76 2.01
N THR A 199 -7.49 10.56 2.28
CA THR A 199 -8.33 11.66 2.04
C THR A 199 -7.67 12.78 2.81
N THR A 200 -7.27 13.84 2.16
CA THR A 200 -7.40 15.18 2.67
C THR A 200 -8.87 15.48 3.01
N ASP A 201 -9.69 14.47 3.07
CA ASP A 201 -10.84 14.32 3.88
C ASP A 201 -10.31 13.94 5.26
N ASN A 202 -10.13 14.94 6.10
CA ASN A 202 -10.11 14.80 7.54
C ASN A 202 -11.43 14.10 7.92
N SER A 203 -11.52 12.77 7.74
CA SER A 203 -12.71 12.00 8.05
C SER A 203 -13.02 12.09 9.55
N HIS A 204 -12.03 12.47 10.36
CA HIS A 204 -12.19 12.87 11.73
C HIS A 204 -11.69 14.29 11.90
N PHE A 205 -12.57 15.26 11.57
CA PHE A 205 -12.27 16.64 11.85
C PHE A 205 -12.62 17.05 13.28
N VAL A 206 -13.24 16.14 14.06
CA VAL A 206 -13.59 16.38 15.46
C VAL A 206 -13.32 15.14 16.33
N TYR A 207 -12.75 15.34 17.51
CA TYR A 207 -12.58 14.33 18.55
C TYR A 207 -12.66 14.94 19.94
N GLN A 208 -13.03 14.14 20.95
CA GLN A 208 -13.05 14.57 22.35
C GLN A 208 -11.66 14.41 22.98
N SER A 209 -11.23 15.43 23.72
CA SER A 209 -10.06 15.42 24.59
C SER A 209 -10.41 16.05 25.93
N GLY A 210 -10.67 15.21 26.92
CA GLY A 210 -11.17 15.67 28.22
C GLY A 210 -12.57 16.31 28.09
N GLU A 211 -12.73 17.51 28.59
CA GLU A 211 -13.98 18.29 28.54
C GLU A 211 -14.09 19.17 27.27
N GLU A 212 -13.24 18.95 26.28
CA GLU A 212 -13.23 19.73 25.03
C GLU A 212 -13.43 18.84 23.81
N LEU A 213 -14.15 19.35 22.80
CA LEU A 213 -14.07 18.87 21.43
C LEU A 213 -13.00 19.67 20.69
N ILE A 214 -12.08 18.96 20.08
CA ILE A 214 -11.02 19.49 19.23
C ILE A 214 -11.47 19.37 17.78
N LEU A 215 -11.51 20.48 17.05
CA LEU A 215 -11.90 20.54 15.64
C LEU A 215 -10.68 20.95 14.81
N ASN A 216 -10.30 20.13 13.84
CA ASN A 216 -9.21 20.37 12.89
C ASN A 216 -9.78 20.85 11.53
N ILE A 217 -10.68 21.84 11.58
CA ILE A 217 -11.36 22.39 10.41
C ILE A 217 -11.80 23.83 10.70
N GLN A 218 -11.90 24.64 9.65
CA GLN A 218 -12.42 26.00 9.71
C GLN A 218 -13.82 26.07 9.12
N GLY A 219 -14.67 26.97 9.65
CA GLY A 219 -16.02 27.23 9.16
C GLY A 219 -17.04 27.46 10.26
N GLU A 220 -18.30 27.64 9.88
CA GLU A 220 -19.42 27.72 10.82
C GLU A 220 -19.72 26.34 11.40
N VAL A 221 -19.71 26.23 12.73
CA VAL A 221 -19.88 24.97 13.47
C VAL A 221 -21.26 24.92 14.10
N GLN A 222 -21.96 23.82 13.91
CA GLN A 222 -23.17 23.45 14.65
C GLN A 222 -23.02 22.06 15.25
N ILE A 223 -23.35 21.91 16.54
CA ILE A 223 -23.43 20.62 17.21
C ILE A 223 -24.91 20.34 17.52
N VAL A 224 -25.37 19.18 17.07
CA VAL A 224 -26.76 18.74 17.29
C VAL A 224 -26.79 17.43 18.08
N ASP A 225 -27.78 17.30 18.94
CA ASP A 225 -28.03 16.06 19.68
C ASP A 225 -28.77 15.01 18.83
N VAL A 226 -29.00 13.84 19.37
CA VAL A 226 -29.71 12.74 18.70
C VAL A 226 -31.18 13.06 18.36
N LEU A 227 -31.76 14.10 18.95
CA LEU A 227 -33.11 14.58 18.65
C LEU A 227 -33.11 15.68 17.60
N GLY A 228 -31.95 16.05 17.05
CA GLY A 228 -31.80 17.09 16.06
C GLY A 228 -31.80 18.52 16.63
N ARG A 229 -31.69 18.69 17.95
CA ARG A 229 -31.62 20.02 18.58
C ARG A 229 -30.19 20.55 18.52
N VAL A 230 -30.04 21.81 18.09
CA VAL A 230 -28.74 22.50 18.12
C VAL A 230 -28.38 22.81 19.57
N VAL A 231 -27.29 22.22 20.07
CA VAL A 231 -26.75 22.43 21.42
C VAL A 231 -25.58 23.40 21.45
N TYR A 232 -24.95 23.63 20.29
CA TYR A 232 -23.90 24.60 20.10
C TYR A 232 -23.92 25.17 18.69
N SER A 233 -23.64 26.47 18.55
CA SER A 233 -23.37 27.12 17.28
C SER A 233 -22.26 28.16 17.49
N GLY A 234 -21.27 28.17 16.59
CA GLY A 234 -20.12 29.06 16.65
C GLY A 234 -19.32 29.03 15.37
N GLU A 235 -18.15 29.65 15.38
CA GLU A 235 -17.25 29.73 14.25
C GLU A 235 -15.88 29.16 14.62
N ALA A 236 -15.33 28.29 13.78
CA ALA A 236 -13.99 27.73 13.89
C ALA A 236 -13.07 28.50 12.94
N MET A 237 -12.25 29.41 13.49
CA MET A 237 -11.41 30.34 12.70
C MET A 237 -9.97 29.85 12.51
N ASN A 238 -9.54 28.87 13.31
CA ASN A 238 -8.16 28.39 13.34
C ASN A 238 -8.06 26.97 12.78
N ASP A 239 -6.85 26.53 12.48
CA ASP A 239 -6.58 25.14 12.09
C ASP A 239 -6.91 24.13 13.19
N ILE A 240 -6.80 24.55 14.45
CA ILE A 240 -7.24 23.79 15.61
C ILE A 240 -8.13 24.66 16.47
N ASN A 241 -9.39 24.26 16.62
CA ASN A 241 -10.38 24.93 17.43
C ASN A 241 -10.81 24.04 18.61
N ARG A 242 -11.17 24.66 19.75
CA ARG A 242 -11.57 23.96 20.97
C ARG A 242 -12.95 24.46 21.41
N ILE A 243 -13.85 23.51 21.65
CA ILE A 243 -15.21 23.78 22.13
C ILE A 243 -15.37 23.07 23.47
N ASN A 244 -15.62 23.80 24.54
CA ASN A 244 -15.90 23.22 25.85
C ASN A 244 -17.26 22.54 25.84
N VAL A 245 -17.31 21.26 26.23
CA VAL A 245 -18.50 20.42 26.25
C VAL A 245 -18.82 19.87 27.65
N SER A 246 -18.21 20.43 28.69
CA SER A 246 -18.44 20.01 30.09
C SER A 246 -19.89 20.13 30.55
N SER A 247 -20.69 20.97 29.88
CA SER A 247 -22.13 21.12 30.12
C SER A 247 -23.01 20.18 29.29
N PHE A 248 -22.43 19.40 28.41
CA PHE A 248 -23.18 18.47 27.54
C PHE A 248 -23.43 17.16 28.28
N ASN A 249 -24.58 16.56 28.06
CA ASN A 249 -24.83 15.21 28.57
C ASN A 249 -23.99 14.18 27.80
N SER A 250 -23.56 13.13 28.51
CA SER A 250 -22.92 12.01 27.82
C SER A 250 -23.87 11.40 26.76
N GLY A 251 -23.34 11.19 25.54
CA GLY A 251 -24.15 10.69 24.45
C GLY A 251 -23.55 10.99 23.08
N ALA A 252 -24.28 10.62 22.03
CA ALA A 252 -23.89 10.85 20.65
C ALA A 252 -24.37 12.22 20.16
N TYR A 253 -23.49 12.89 19.44
CA TYR A 253 -23.74 14.21 18.82
C TYR A 253 -23.26 14.20 17.38
N MET A 254 -23.88 15.04 16.54
CA MET A 254 -23.43 15.30 15.17
C MET A 254 -22.82 16.70 15.13
N VAL A 255 -21.57 16.78 14.72
CA VAL A 255 -20.86 18.03 14.49
C VAL A 255 -20.91 18.34 13.00
N LYS A 256 -21.53 19.47 12.66
CA LYS A 256 -21.65 19.96 11.29
C LYS A 256 -20.78 21.20 11.14
N VAL A 257 -19.94 21.24 10.12
CA VAL A 257 -19.12 22.42 9.77
C VAL A 257 -19.44 22.83 8.34
N MET A 258 -19.67 24.11 8.15
CA MET A 258 -19.97 24.72 6.86
C MET A 258 -18.88 25.73 6.51
N ASN A 259 -18.25 25.56 5.35
CA ASN A 259 -17.24 26.49 4.82
C ASN A 259 -17.60 26.80 3.36
N GLY A 260 -18.19 27.97 3.13
CA GLY A 260 -18.76 28.32 1.83
C GLY A 260 -19.84 27.34 1.38
N ASN A 261 -19.61 26.65 0.27
CA ASN A 261 -20.55 25.65 -0.27
C ASN A 261 -20.27 24.22 0.23
N GLU A 262 -19.21 24.02 1.00
CA GLU A 262 -18.83 22.71 1.52
C GLU A 262 -19.47 22.50 2.90
N VAL A 263 -20.06 21.32 3.11
CA VAL A 263 -20.65 20.90 4.37
C VAL A 263 -20.04 19.58 4.79
N LYS A 264 -19.41 19.55 5.97
CA LYS A 264 -18.91 18.30 6.58
C LYS A 264 -19.72 17.98 7.84
N VAL A 265 -20.02 16.70 8.04
CA VAL A 265 -20.77 16.23 9.19
C VAL A 265 -20.07 14.99 9.79
N GLU A 266 -19.84 15.01 11.09
CA GLU A 266 -19.24 13.90 11.79
C GLU A 266 -19.94 13.59 13.09
N LYS A 267 -20.04 12.29 13.43
CA LYS A 267 -20.58 11.82 14.70
C LYS A 267 -19.47 11.76 15.75
N VAL A 268 -19.70 12.34 16.91
CA VAL A 268 -18.83 12.26 18.08
C VAL A 268 -19.61 11.70 19.28
N VAL A 269 -18.93 11.00 20.16
CA VAL A 269 -19.50 10.53 21.43
C VAL A 269 -18.83 11.31 22.55
N ILE A 270 -19.65 11.96 23.41
CA ILE A 270 -19.21 12.68 24.59
C ILE A 270 -19.44 11.77 25.82
N TYR A 271 -18.40 11.66 26.65
CA TYR A 271 -18.39 10.77 27.83
C TYR A 271 -18.50 11.55 29.13
#